data_703ff829013eb51f1e062d9c45b6aab7
#
_entry.id   703ff829013eb51f1e062d9c45b6aab7
#
_cell.length_a   1.000
_cell.length_b   1.000
_cell.length_c   1.000
_cell.angle_alpha   90.00
_cell.angle_beta   90.00
_cell.angle_gamma   90.00
#
_symmetry.space_group_name_H-M   'P 1'
#
loop_
_entity.id
_entity.type
_entity.pdbx_description
1 polymer ?
#
loop_
_entity_poly.entity_id
_entity_poly.type
_entity_poly.pdbx_seq_one_letter_code
_entity_poly.pdbx_strand_id
1 'polypeptide(L)'
;FSSSLLEAFNDSELLFVMGHELGHHVYGHHQIPIGYVLRGRQPPPADLALDLFAWSRYAEISADRAGAFCAQDLESVARALFKLASGITDERVVRFELHEFLAQVDDMLAFDDKPGQGAPKQDWFSTHPFSPLRVKALKLFHESDLMATTGMDKPTLEDQVHQIMSLMEPDYLQGKTDSSRAMRDLFLGAAVVIANAYEGISKKERD
;
A
#
# COMPACT_ATOMS: atom_id res chain seq x y z
N PHE A 1 -1.51 -6.74 21.26
CA PHE A 1 -0.31 -5.93 21.52
C PHE A 1 0.74 -6.81 22.20
N SER A 2 2.00 -6.73 21.74
CA SER A 2 3.12 -7.42 22.38
C SER A 2 3.73 -6.54 23.48
N SER A 3 4.38 -7.18 24.48
CA SER A 3 5.14 -6.44 25.50
C SER A 3 6.25 -5.57 24.89
N SER A 4 6.92 -6.10 23.85
CA SER A 4 7.96 -5.37 23.13
C SER A 4 7.46 -4.07 22.50
N LEU A 5 6.23 -4.06 21.99
CA LEU A 5 5.60 -2.86 21.45
C LEU A 5 5.36 -1.84 22.54
N LEU A 6 4.82 -2.28 23.69
CA LEU A 6 4.55 -1.40 24.84
C LEU A 6 5.82 -0.80 25.45
N GLU A 7 6.95 -1.51 25.36
CA GLU A 7 8.26 -1.03 25.86
C GLU A 7 8.97 -0.06 24.88
N ALA A 8 8.74 -0.25 23.57
CA ALA A 8 9.49 0.44 22.53
C ALA A 8 8.80 1.72 21.99
N PHE A 9 7.51 1.89 22.28
CA PHE A 9 6.69 2.98 21.74
C PHE A 9 6.33 3.98 22.81
N ASN A 10 6.36 5.27 22.47
CA ASN A 10 5.85 6.32 23.34
C ASN A 10 4.32 6.42 23.29
N ASP A 11 3.73 7.25 24.16
CA ASP A 11 2.27 7.36 24.30
C ASP A 11 1.58 7.75 22.98
N SER A 12 2.12 8.69 22.22
CA SER A 12 1.55 9.12 20.93
C SER A 12 1.64 8.03 19.86
N GLU A 13 2.76 7.32 19.81
CA GLU A 13 2.94 6.15 18.95
C GLU A 13 1.97 5.02 19.32
N LEU A 14 1.75 4.78 20.61
CA LEU A 14 0.77 3.81 21.10
C LEU A 14 -0.66 4.22 20.77
N LEU A 15 -1.02 5.50 20.90
CA LEU A 15 -2.33 6.02 20.51
C LEU A 15 -2.59 5.80 19.02
N PHE A 16 -1.57 6.00 18.17
CA PHE A 16 -1.67 5.69 16.75
C PHE A 16 -1.97 4.20 16.52
N VAL A 17 -1.17 3.30 17.09
CA VAL A 17 -1.33 1.85 16.88
C VAL A 17 -2.68 1.37 17.42
N MET A 18 -3.09 1.84 18.59
CA MET A 18 -4.40 1.49 19.17
C MET A 18 -5.57 2.01 18.31
N GLY A 19 -5.48 3.25 17.84
CA GLY A 19 -6.48 3.85 16.96
C GLY A 19 -6.56 3.14 15.61
N HIS A 20 -5.43 2.69 15.04
CA HIS A 20 -5.36 1.88 13.83
C HIS A 20 -6.10 0.54 14.00
N GLU A 21 -5.80 -0.22 15.04
CA GLU A 21 -6.46 -1.50 15.32
C GLU A 21 -7.96 -1.33 15.57
N LEU A 22 -8.35 -0.30 16.32
CA LEU A 22 -9.76 0.04 16.51
C LEU A 22 -10.43 0.46 15.18
N GLY A 23 -9.72 1.15 14.32
CA GLY A 23 -10.18 1.49 12.96
C GLY A 23 -10.53 0.24 12.16
N HIS A 24 -9.67 -0.78 12.14
CA HIS A 24 -9.98 -2.05 11.50
C HIS A 24 -11.26 -2.69 12.04
N HIS A 25 -11.46 -2.63 13.34
CA HIS A 25 -12.65 -3.18 13.98
C HIS A 25 -13.92 -2.38 13.64
N VAL A 26 -13.88 -1.06 13.78
CA VAL A 26 -15.03 -0.17 13.54
C VAL A 26 -15.47 -0.18 12.08
N TYR A 27 -14.51 -0.20 11.14
CA TYR A 27 -14.81 -0.23 9.70
C TYR A 27 -15.12 -1.63 9.18
N GLY A 28 -15.03 -2.65 10.03
CA GLY A 28 -15.37 -4.03 9.67
C GLY A 28 -14.42 -4.67 8.67
N HIS A 29 -13.15 -4.26 8.64
CA HIS A 29 -12.16 -4.79 7.68
C HIS A 29 -11.96 -6.30 7.79
N HIS A 30 -12.20 -6.88 8.96
CA HIS A 30 -12.12 -8.33 9.18
C HIS A 30 -13.30 -9.13 8.61
N GLN A 31 -14.35 -8.47 8.12
CA GLN A 31 -15.51 -9.16 7.52
C GLN A 31 -15.17 -9.79 6.18
N ILE A 32 -14.14 -9.30 5.49
CA ILE A 32 -13.62 -9.92 4.27
C ILE A 32 -12.40 -10.78 4.66
N PRO A 33 -12.53 -12.11 4.69
CA PRO A 33 -11.43 -13.00 5.12
C PRO A 33 -10.43 -13.24 3.98
N ILE A 34 -9.73 -12.19 3.54
CA ILE A 34 -8.83 -12.21 2.37
C ILE A 34 -7.82 -13.33 2.44
N GLY A 35 -7.18 -13.52 3.60
CA GLY A 35 -6.20 -14.58 3.78
C GLY A 35 -6.78 -15.99 3.55
N TYR A 36 -8.05 -16.19 3.90
CA TYR A 36 -8.76 -17.46 3.63
C TYR A 36 -9.11 -17.61 2.15
N VAL A 37 -9.59 -16.53 1.52
CA VAL A 37 -9.95 -16.53 0.09
C VAL A 37 -8.73 -16.80 -0.79
N LEU A 38 -7.61 -16.10 -0.53
CA LEU A 38 -6.38 -16.24 -1.33
C LEU A 38 -5.65 -17.57 -1.11
N ARG A 39 -5.75 -18.20 0.07
CA ARG A 39 -5.09 -19.47 0.40
C ARG A 39 -6.03 -20.68 0.31
N GLY A 40 -7.25 -20.48 -0.17
CA GLY A 40 -8.26 -21.53 -0.31
C GLY A 40 -7.81 -22.64 -1.26
N ARG A 41 -8.54 -23.79 -1.24
CA ARG A 41 -8.25 -24.94 -2.12
C ARG A 41 -8.39 -24.60 -3.61
N GLN A 42 -9.19 -23.60 -3.94
CA GLN A 42 -9.34 -23.05 -5.28
C GLN A 42 -8.94 -21.59 -5.22
N PRO A 43 -7.81 -21.19 -5.83
CA PRO A 43 -7.41 -19.80 -5.89
C PRO A 43 -8.48 -19.01 -6.65
N PRO A 44 -8.74 -17.75 -6.22
CA PRO A 44 -9.66 -16.88 -6.95
C PRO A 44 -9.08 -16.54 -8.33
N PRO A 45 -9.91 -16.09 -9.28
CA PRO A 45 -9.43 -15.46 -10.51
C PRO A 45 -8.43 -14.34 -10.23
N ALA A 46 -7.47 -14.13 -11.13
CA ALA A 46 -6.36 -13.21 -10.90
C ALA A 46 -6.82 -11.74 -10.69
N ASP A 47 -7.85 -11.31 -11.39
CA ASP A 47 -8.48 -10.00 -11.25
C ASP A 47 -9.08 -9.83 -9.84
N LEU A 48 -9.86 -10.79 -9.37
CA LEU A 48 -10.40 -10.77 -8.01
C LEU A 48 -9.28 -10.78 -6.95
N ALA A 49 -8.20 -11.54 -7.16
CA ALA A 49 -7.07 -11.55 -6.25
C ALA A 49 -6.42 -10.15 -6.16
N LEU A 50 -6.23 -9.48 -7.30
CA LEU A 50 -5.68 -8.11 -7.36
C LEU A 50 -6.60 -7.10 -6.67
N ASP A 51 -7.92 -7.20 -6.90
CA ASP A 51 -8.91 -6.34 -6.23
C ASP A 51 -8.89 -6.54 -4.71
N LEU A 52 -8.75 -7.77 -4.23
CA LEU A 52 -8.63 -8.07 -2.80
C LEU A 52 -7.35 -7.52 -2.20
N PHE A 53 -6.22 -7.57 -2.91
CA PHE A 53 -4.98 -6.93 -2.46
C PHE A 53 -5.10 -5.40 -2.45
N ALA A 54 -5.70 -4.81 -3.48
CA ALA A 54 -5.96 -3.36 -3.52
C ALA A 54 -6.86 -2.95 -2.35
N TRP A 55 -7.96 -3.67 -2.14
CA TRP A 55 -8.86 -3.44 -1.01
C TRP A 55 -8.13 -3.50 0.35
N SER A 56 -7.28 -4.52 0.56
CA SER A 56 -6.47 -4.62 1.79
C SER A 56 -5.63 -3.37 2.02
N ARG A 57 -4.95 -2.88 0.99
CA ARG A 57 -4.11 -1.70 1.11
C ARG A 57 -4.92 -0.44 1.46
N TYR A 58 -6.10 -0.25 0.86
CA TYR A 58 -6.98 0.86 1.23
C TYR A 58 -7.59 0.71 2.62
N ALA A 59 -7.84 -0.52 3.08
CA ALA A 59 -8.25 -0.79 4.45
C ALA A 59 -7.16 -0.35 5.46
N GLU A 60 -5.87 -0.59 5.14
CA GLU A 60 -4.76 -0.08 5.94
C GLU A 60 -4.74 1.46 5.98
N ILE A 61 -4.89 2.13 4.84
CA ILE A 61 -4.94 3.60 4.78
C ILE A 61 -6.08 4.16 5.63
N SER A 62 -7.26 3.54 5.61
CA SER A 62 -8.39 4.01 6.42
C SER A 62 -8.19 3.75 7.91
N ALA A 63 -7.60 2.63 8.30
CA ALA A 63 -7.20 2.34 9.67
C ALA A 63 -6.11 3.29 10.16
N ASP A 64 -5.13 3.61 9.31
CA ASP A 64 -4.09 4.61 9.58
C ASP A 64 -4.67 6.00 9.87
N ARG A 65 -5.68 6.42 9.10
CA ARG A 65 -6.38 7.70 9.36
C ARG A 65 -7.04 7.72 10.74
N ALA A 66 -7.65 6.60 11.16
CA ALA A 66 -8.21 6.50 12.51
C ALA A 66 -7.10 6.59 13.58
N GLY A 67 -5.98 5.91 13.37
CA GLY A 67 -4.82 6.01 14.24
C GLY A 67 -4.24 7.43 14.31
N ALA A 68 -4.05 8.08 13.17
CA ALA A 68 -3.54 9.44 13.09
C ALA A 68 -4.50 10.46 13.75
N PHE A 69 -5.80 10.25 13.60
CA PHE A 69 -6.81 11.05 14.31
C PHE A 69 -6.69 10.91 15.82
N CYS A 70 -6.36 9.74 16.35
CA CYS A 70 -6.14 9.53 17.77
C CYS A 70 -4.84 10.16 18.26
N ALA A 71 -3.75 10.03 17.50
CA ALA A 71 -2.41 10.50 17.89
C ALA A 71 -2.22 12.01 17.71
N GLN A 72 -2.87 12.63 16.70
CA GLN A 72 -2.79 14.08 16.40
C GLN A 72 -1.38 14.61 16.08
N ASP A 73 -0.38 13.74 15.95
CA ASP A 73 1.02 14.08 15.73
C ASP A 73 1.63 13.24 14.61
N LEU A 74 1.81 13.86 13.44
CA LEU A 74 2.30 13.20 12.23
C LEU A 74 3.70 12.60 12.41
N GLU A 75 4.59 13.26 13.16
CA GLU A 75 5.96 12.76 13.36
C GLU A 75 5.97 11.48 14.19
N SER A 76 5.21 11.42 15.27
CA SER A 76 5.04 10.19 16.06
C SER A 76 4.39 9.08 15.27
N VAL A 77 3.39 9.38 14.45
CA VAL A 77 2.74 8.41 13.54
C VAL A 77 3.75 7.84 12.55
N ALA A 78 4.54 8.68 11.89
CA ALA A 78 5.54 8.25 10.93
C ALA A 78 6.63 7.41 11.59
N ARG A 79 7.08 7.78 12.78
CA ARG A 79 8.06 7.03 13.57
C ARG A 79 7.51 5.68 14.02
N ALA A 80 6.24 5.61 14.40
CA ALA A 80 5.57 4.34 14.72
C ALA A 80 5.57 3.39 13.52
N LEU A 81 5.18 3.88 12.34
CA LEU A 81 5.23 3.10 11.10
C LEU A 81 6.63 2.67 10.72
N PHE A 82 7.63 3.52 10.91
CA PHE A 82 9.03 3.17 10.71
C PHE A 82 9.48 2.04 11.66
N LYS A 83 9.18 2.16 12.96
CA LYS A 83 9.50 1.14 13.97
C LYS A 83 8.81 -0.20 13.65
N LEU A 84 7.54 -0.17 13.24
CA LEU A 84 6.78 -1.38 12.87
C LEU A 84 7.37 -2.07 11.63
N ALA A 85 7.81 -1.30 10.64
CA ALA A 85 8.34 -1.84 9.38
C ALA A 85 9.78 -2.35 9.51
N SER A 86 10.62 -1.61 10.24
CA SER A 86 12.06 -1.91 10.34
C SER A 86 12.43 -2.80 11.53
N GLY A 87 11.60 -2.82 12.58
CA GLY A 87 11.94 -3.40 13.87
C GLY A 87 12.99 -2.62 14.66
N ILE A 88 13.46 -1.46 14.13
CA ILE A 88 14.47 -0.62 14.78
C ILE A 88 13.78 0.34 15.72
N THR A 89 14.06 0.21 17.02
CA THR A 89 13.46 1.04 18.07
C THR A 89 14.48 1.91 18.78
N ASP A 90 15.79 1.63 18.61
CA ASP A 90 16.88 2.36 19.24
C ASP A 90 17.39 3.48 18.32
N GLU A 91 17.17 4.73 18.73
CA GLU A 91 17.59 5.94 18.00
C GLU A 91 19.12 6.08 17.86
N ARG A 92 19.90 5.31 18.65
CA ARG A 92 21.36 5.24 18.49
C ARG A 92 21.76 4.44 17.25
N VAL A 93 20.89 3.56 16.77
CA VAL A 93 21.13 2.76 15.57
C VAL A 93 20.72 3.53 14.31
N VAL A 94 19.51 4.10 14.33
CA VAL A 94 19.00 4.93 13.23
C VAL A 94 18.21 6.09 13.83
N ARG A 95 18.60 7.30 13.47
CA ARG A 95 17.81 8.50 13.75
C ARG A 95 16.74 8.64 12.66
N PHE A 96 15.47 8.63 13.07
CA PHE A 96 14.36 8.85 12.16
C PHE A 96 14.24 10.32 11.77
N GLU A 97 14.20 10.60 10.45
CA GLU A 97 13.97 11.92 9.89
C GLU A 97 12.77 11.85 8.92
N LEU A 98 11.68 12.51 9.29
CA LEU A 98 10.41 12.47 8.54
C LEU A 98 10.58 12.92 7.08
N HIS A 99 11.36 14.00 6.86
CA HIS A 99 11.59 14.53 5.52
C HIS A 99 12.29 13.52 4.61
N GLU A 100 13.33 12.89 5.10
CA GLU A 100 14.09 11.85 4.37
C GLU A 100 13.22 10.63 4.06
N PHE A 101 12.34 10.27 5.01
CA PHE A 101 11.42 9.16 4.82
C PHE A 101 10.39 9.44 3.73
N LEU A 102 9.87 10.66 3.67
CA LEU A 102 8.92 11.10 2.64
C LEU A 102 9.57 11.27 1.26
N ALA A 103 10.83 11.69 1.20
CA ALA A 103 11.57 11.87 -0.06
C ALA A 103 11.65 10.56 -0.87
N GLN A 104 11.65 9.39 -0.22
CA GLN A 104 11.61 8.09 -0.89
C GLN A 104 10.38 7.94 -1.80
N VAL A 105 9.23 8.49 -1.40
CA VAL A 105 7.99 8.44 -2.21
C VAL A 105 8.11 9.35 -3.42
N ASP A 106 8.67 10.55 -3.24
CA ASP A 106 8.85 11.49 -4.33
C ASP A 106 9.82 10.95 -5.38
N ASP A 107 10.87 10.25 -4.94
CA ASP A 107 11.78 9.51 -5.84
C ASP A 107 11.07 8.37 -6.57
N MET A 108 10.22 7.60 -5.89
CA MET A 108 9.45 6.53 -6.51
C MET A 108 8.49 7.08 -7.58
N LEU A 109 7.78 8.18 -7.29
CA LEU A 109 6.90 8.85 -8.25
C LEU A 109 7.67 9.37 -9.46
N ALA A 110 8.87 9.93 -9.26
CA ALA A 110 9.72 10.44 -10.33
C ALA A 110 10.25 9.35 -11.27
N PHE A 111 10.30 8.09 -10.82
CA PHE A 111 10.87 6.95 -11.56
C PHE A 111 9.84 5.89 -11.96
N ASP A 112 8.56 6.10 -11.67
CA ASP A 112 7.51 5.11 -11.92
C ASP A 112 7.41 4.69 -13.39
N ASP A 113 7.63 5.62 -14.32
CA ASP A 113 7.63 5.35 -15.76
C ASP A 113 8.93 4.68 -16.28
N LYS A 114 9.95 4.48 -15.43
CA LYS A 114 11.23 3.89 -15.84
C LYS A 114 11.28 2.40 -15.50
N PRO A 115 11.56 1.52 -16.46
CA PRO A 115 11.68 0.07 -16.22
C PRO A 115 12.71 -0.24 -15.12
N GLY A 116 12.27 -0.94 -14.07
CA GLY A 116 13.12 -1.37 -12.94
C GLY A 116 13.37 -0.30 -11.87
N GLN A 117 12.79 0.88 -12.02
CA GLN A 117 12.80 1.97 -11.05
C GLN A 117 11.33 2.29 -10.72
N GLY A 118 10.98 2.50 -9.52
CA GLY A 118 9.60 2.68 -9.04
C GLY A 118 9.33 1.82 -7.82
N ALA A 119 8.07 1.66 -7.44
CA ALA A 119 7.70 0.88 -6.28
C ALA A 119 8.17 -0.58 -6.38
N PRO A 120 8.64 -1.20 -5.27
CA PRO A 120 9.04 -2.58 -5.27
C PRO A 120 7.90 -3.50 -5.73
N LYS A 121 8.09 -4.25 -6.81
CA LYS A 121 7.07 -5.15 -7.38
C LYS A 121 6.61 -6.24 -6.41
N GLN A 122 7.42 -6.54 -5.41
CA GLN A 122 7.09 -7.49 -4.35
C GLN A 122 5.91 -7.01 -3.50
N ASP A 123 5.67 -5.70 -3.44
CA ASP A 123 4.61 -5.10 -2.64
C ASP A 123 3.22 -5.15 -3.31
N TRP A 124 3.13 -5.48 -4.60
CA TRP A 124 1.84 -5.65 -5.28
C TRP A 124 0.97 -6.74 -4.67
N PHE A 125 1.62 -7.78 -4.13
CA PHE A 125 0.97 -8.89 -3.43
C PHE A 125 1.07 -8.76 -1.91
N SER A 126 1.46 -7.58 -1.42
CA SER A 126 1.44 -7.27 0.00
C SER A 126 0.04 -6.80 0.43
N THR A 127 -0.38 -7.26 1.59
CA THR A 127 -1.60 -6.75 2.25
C THR A 127 -1.37 -5.41 2.93
N HIS A 128 -0.11 -5.05 3.16
CA HIS A 128 0.27 -3.78 3.78
C HIS A 128 1.03 -2.93 2.77
N PRO A 129 0.63 -1.66 2.57
CA PRO A 129 1.38 -0.75 1.70
C PRO A 129 2.77 -0.47 2.25
N PHE A 130 3.70 -0.12 1.37
CA PHE A 130 5.02 0.35 1.74
C PHE A 130 4.94 1.53 2.71
N SER A 131 5.63 1.46 3.85
CA SER A 131 5.47 2.43 4.94
C SER A 131 5.64 3.90 4.55
N PRO A 132 6.59 4.30 3.69
CA PRO A 132 6.67 5.68 3.20
C PRO A 132 5.41 6.14 2.45
N LEU A 133 4.75 5.28 1.66
CA LEU A 133 3.48 5.59 0.99
C LEU A 133 2.37 5.86 2.01
N ARG A 134 2.29 5.04 3.07
CA ARG A 134 1.35 5.23 4.19
C ARG A 134 1.57 6.59 4.86
N VAL A 135 2.82 6.94 5.17
CA VAL A 135 3.16 8.22 5.80
C VAL A 135 2.85 9.40 4.87
N LYS A 136 3.09 9.27 3.57
CA LYS A 136 2.74 10.32 2.59
C LYS A 136 1.22 10.53 2.54
N ALA A 137 0.43 9.46 2.49
CA ALA A 137 -1.03 9.52 2.54
C ALA A 137 -1.54 10.15 3.84
N LEU A 138 -0.90 9.85 4.98
CA LEU A 138 -1.23 10.44 6.27
C LEU A 138 -0.83 11.91 6.39
N LYS A 139 0.25 12.33 5.74
CA LYS A 139 0.58 13.75 5.63
C LYS A 139 -0.52 14.52 4.91
N LEU A 140 -1.00 14.02 3.77
CA LEU A 140 -2.13 14.61 3.05
C LEU A 140 -3.40 14.66 3.92
N PHE A 141 -3.70 13.57 4.65
CA PHE A 141 -4.82 13.54 5.58
C PHE A 141 -4.68 14.59 6.68
N HIS A 142 -3.50 14.76 7.24
CA HIS A 142 -3.21 15.74 8.29
C HIS A 142 -3.38 17.19 7.80
N GLU A 143 -3.10 17.44 6.51
CA GLU A 143 -3.24 18.74 5.83
C GLU A 143 -4.66 18.98 5.26
N SER A 144 -5.59 18.03 5.44
CA SER A 144 -6.95 18.12 4.94
C SER A 144 -7.94 18.79 5.93
N ASP A 145 -9.10 19.16 5.44
CA ASP A 145 -10.21 19.69 6.24
C ASP A 145 -10.80 18.67 7.23
N LEU A 146 -10.41 17.40 7.14
CA LEU A 146 -10.78 16.36 8.10
C LEU A 146 -9.95 16.43 9.40
N MET A 147 -8.78 17.06 9.38
CA MET A 147 -7.89 17.21 10.54
C MET A 147 -7.68 18.67 10.94
N ALA A 148 -7.75 19.61 10.00
CA ALA A 148 -7.48 21.01 10.21
C ALA A 148 -8.72 21.85 9.82
N THR A 149 -8.94 22.96 10.51
CA THR A 149 -10.09 23.88 10.23
C THR A 149 -10.05 24.46 8.82
N THR A 150 -8.86 24.57 8.24
CA THR A 150 -8.64 25.02 6.87
C THR A 150 -7.63 24.07 6.23
N GLY A 151 -8.04 23.35 5.23
CA GLY A 151 -7.17 22.36 4.59
C GLY A 151 -7.71 21.94 3.23
N MET A 152 -7.05 20.95 2.65
CA MET A 152 -7.48 20.31 1.41
C MET A 152 -8.85 19.65 1.62
N ASP A 153 -9.76 19.84 0.67
CA ASP A 153 -11.07 19.17 0.72
C ASP A 153 -10.96 17.64 0.54
N LYS A 154 -11.97 16.92 1.02
CA LYS A 154 -11.98 15.47 0.96
C LYS A 154 -11.85 14.91 -0.48
N PRO A 155 -12.55 15.40 -1.52
CA PRO A 155 -12.37 14.89 -2.88
C PRO A 155 -10.93 15.01 -3.38
N THR A 156 -10.28 16.14 -3.18
CA THR A 156 -8.88 16.38 -3.56
C THR A 156 -7.93 15.46 -2.77
N LEU A 157 -8.20 15.27 -1.47
CA LEU A 157 -7.44 14.32 -0.64
C LEU A 157 -7.52 12.90 -1.21
N GLU A 158 -8.72 12.42 -1.54
CA GLU A 158 -8.90 11.05 -2.03
C GLU A 158 -8.20 10.86 -3.40
N ASP A 159 -8.28 11.85 -4.29
CA ASP A 159 -7.59 11.82 -5.59
C ASP A 159 -6.07 11.73 -5.42
N GLN A 160 -5.49 12.53 -4.52
CA GLN A 160 -4.05 12.49 -4.27
C GLN A 160 -3.60 11.19 -3.60
N VAL A 161 -4.38 10.66 -2.65
CA VAL A 161 -4.09 9.36 -2.04
C VAL A 161 -4.19 8.25 -3.07
N HIS A 162 -5.18 8.29 -3.97
CA HIS A 162 -5.29 7.32 -5.06
C HIS A 162 -4.07 7.36 -5.99
N GLN A 163 -3.56 8.53 -6.35
CA GLN A 163 -2.34 8.67 -7.13
C GLN A 163 -1.12 8.03 -6.45
N ILE A 164 -0.95 8.22 -5.13
CA ILE A 164 0.13 7.59 -4.37
C ILE A 164 -0.04 6.06 -4.35
N MET A 165 -1.25 5.59 -4.10
CA MET A 165 -1.53 4.16 -3.98
C MET A 165 -1.44 3.43 -5.32
N SER A 166 -1.63 4.14 -6.45
CA SER A 166 -1.48 3.57 -7.79
C SER A 166 -0.06 3.06 -8.08
N LEU A 167 0.97 3.56 -7.37
CA LEU A 167 2.33 3.03 -7.43
C LEU A 167 2.41 1.54 -7.04
N MET A 168 1.46 1.06 -6.24
CA MET A 168 1.38 -0.33 -5.80
C MET A 168 0.41 -1.17 -6.65
N GLU A 169 -0.19 -0.59 -7.68
CA GLU A 169 -1.07 -1.31 -8.59
C GLU A 169 -0.28 -1.87 -9.78
N PRO A 170 -0.59 -3.08 -10.25
CA PRO A 170 0.09 -3.67 -11.39
C PRO A 170 -0.33 -3.00 -12.70
N ASP A 171 0.30 -1.89 -13.02
CA ASP A 171 0.01 -1.04 -14.18
C ASP A 171 0.05 -1.79 -15.52
N TYR A 172 0.92 -2.80 -15.64
CA TYR A 172 1.06 -3.56 -16.88
C TYR A 172 -0.18 -4.41 -17.23
N LEU A 173 -0.97 -4.85 -16.24
CA LEU A 173 -2.21 -5.60 -16.50
C LEU A 173 -3.34 -4.67 -16.96
N GLN A 174 -3.36 -3.45 -16.47
CA GLN A 174 -4.38 -2.45 -16.80
C GLN A 174 -4.01 -1.60 -18.02
N GLY A 175 -2.71 -1.57 -18.43
CA GLY A 175 -2.25 -0.82 -19.59
C GLY A 175 -2.42 0.69 -19.45
N LYS A 176 -2.24 1.23 -18.24
CA LYS A 176 -2.43 2.66 -17.94
C LYS A 176 -1.39 3.55 -18.62
N THR A 177 -0.13 3.09 -18.72
CA THR A 177 0.97 3.79 -19.40
C THR A 177 1.32 3.16 -20.73
N ASP A 178 2.02 3.88 -21.63
CA ASP A 178 2.51 3.31 -22.89
C ASP A 178 3.48 2.16 -22.67
N SER A 179 4.34 2.27 -21.65
CA SER A 179 5.28 1.23 -21.25
C SER A 179 4.54 -0.02 -20.73
N SER A 180 3.49 0.16 -19.92
CA SER A 180 2.70 -0.96 -19.41
C SER A 180 1.90 -1.65 -20.53
N ARG A 181 1.38 -0.89 -21.51
CA ARG A 181 0.74 -1.46 -22.70
C ARG A 181 1.73 -2.28 -23.53
N ALA A 182 2.92 -1.75 -23.80
CA ALA A 182 3.97 -2.46 -24.54
C ALA A 182 4.43 -3.73 -23.80
N MET A 183 4.58 -3.68 -22.49
CA MET A 183 4.92 -4.86 -21.66
C MET A 183 3.82 -5.92 -21.72
N ARG A 184 2.55 -5.54 -21.55
CA ARG A 184 1.41 -6.46 -21.68
C ARG A 184 1.39 -7.12 -23.06
N ASP A 185 1.54 -6.35 -24.13
CA ASP A 185 1.52 -6.85 -25.49
C ASP A 185 2.72 -7.77 -25.77
N LEU A 186 3.88 -7.48 -25.17
CA LEU A 186 5.04 -8.36 -25.21
C LEU A 186 4.78 -9.69 -24.50
N PHE A 187 4.19 -9.66 -23.29
CA PHE A 187 3.85 -10.87 -22.53
C PHE A 187 2.81 -11.72 -23.25
N LEU A 188 1.77 -11.11 -23.79
CA LEU A 188 0.75 -11.81 -24.58
C LEU A 188 1.36 -12.41 -25.84
N GLY A 189 2.18 -11.65 -26.57
CA GLY A 189 2.88 -12.15 -27.75
C GLY A 189 3.81 -13.33 -27.44
N ALA A 190 4.58 -13.23 -26.36
CA ALA A 190 5.47 -14.31 -25.91
C ALA A 190 4.66 -15.56 -25.49
N ALA A 191 3.55 -15.39 -24.77
CA ALA A 191 2.68 -16.49 -24.37
C ALA A 191 2.10 -17.22 -25.60
N VAL A 192 1.64 -16.49 -26.63
CA VAL A 192 1.15 -17.06 -27.87
C VAL A 192 2.25 -17.83 -28.63
N VAL A 193 3.46 -17.29 -28.69
CA VAL A 193 4.62 -17.96 -29.32
C VAL A 193 4.97 -19.25 -28.59
N ILE A 194 5.01 -19.22 -27.25
CA ILE A 194 5.31 -20.40 -26.44
C ILE A 194 4.19 -21.46 -26.60
N ALA A 195 2.93 -21.06 -26.53
CA ALA A 195 1.80 -21.98 -26.71
C ALA A 195 1.82 -22.65 -28.09
N ASN A 196 2.15 -21.90 -29.15
CA ASN A 196 2.26 -22.46 -30.51
C ASN A 196 3.49 -23.38 -30.67
N ALA A 197 4.57 -23.18 -29.91
CA ALA A 197 5.75 -24.04 -29.97
C ALA A 197 5.53 -25.42 -29.35
N TYR A 198 4.49 -25.58 -28.51
CA TYR A 198 4.20 -26.80 -27.73
C TYR A 198 2.94 -27.57 -28.16
N GLU A 199 2.36 -27.44 -29.27
CA GLU A 199 1.15 -28.16 -29.74
C GLU A 199 -0.07 -27.25 -30.02
N GLY A 200 0.12 -25.93 -30.01
CA GLY A 200 -0.94 -24.97 -30.23
C GLY A 200 -1.78 -24.64 -28.98
N ILE A 201 -2.57 -23.61 -29.08
CA ILE A 201 -3.40 -23.12 -27.95
C ILE A 201 -4.59 -24.06 -27.76
N SER A 202 -4.63 -24.74 -26.64
CA SER A 202 -5.75 -25.61 -26.27
C SER A 202 -7.04 -24.80 -26.02
N LYS A 203 -8.20 -25.47 -26.07
CA LYS A 203 -9.50 -24.86 -25.83
C LYS A 203 -9.60 -24.23 -24.43
N LYS A 204 -8.83 -24.77 -23.46
CA LYS A 204 -8.78 -24.36 -22.06
C LYS A 204 -7.90 -23.13 -21.82
N GLU A 205 -7.05 -22.76 -22.78
CA GLU A 205 -6.18 -21.60 -22.75
C GLU A 205 -6.73 -20.42 -23.56
N ARG A 206 -7.88 -20.61 -24.24
CA ARG A 206 -8.61 -19.57 -24.99
C ARG A 206 -9.68 -18.86 -24.18
N ASP A 207 -10.23 -19.53 -23.17
CA ASP A 207 -11.27 -19.04 -22.27
C ASP A 207 -10.63 -18.45 -20.99
#